data_917956a53d2309dce7cfd858cdd87a46
#
_entry.id   917956a53d2309dce7cfd858cdd87a46
#
_cell.length_a   1.000
_cell.length_b   1.000
_cell.length_c   1.000
_cell.angle_alpha   90.00
_cell.angle_beta   90.00
_cell.angle_gamma   90.00
#
_symmetry.space_group_name_H-M   'P 1'
#
loop_
_entity.id
_entity.type
_entity.pdbx_description
1 polymer ?
#
loop_
_entity_poly.entity_id
_entity_poly.type
_entity_poly.pdbx_seq_one_letter_code
_entity_poly.pdbx_strand_id
1 'polypeptide(L)'
;MDRKKRNMENKPLAERMRPKSLEDYIGQQHLVGPGKVLRKMIDSGVVSSFILWGPPGVGKTTLAMIIAEQLKRPFYVLSAVSSGVKDVREVIQKAEGQRFFNTPNPILFIDEIHRFSKAQQDSLLAAVEKGTVTLIGATTENPSFEVISPLLSRCQVYVLKSQEKKDLEDLIDRAVTKDYYLSKRNITVKEKEAMISYSGGDARKLLNILELVVNGLGEGDIVIDNEAVHRELHENPLMYDKDGEQHYDIVSAMIKSIRGGDPNAAVYWMARMLQIGRASCRERV
;
A
#
# COMPACT_ATOMS: atom_id res chain seq x y z
N MET A 1 -24.46 -7.84 22.49
CA MET A 1 -23.65 -7.91 21.27
C MET A 1 -22.51 -6.92 21.41
N ASP A 2 -21.26 -7.40 21.43
CA ASP A 2 -20.11 -6.73 22.01
C ASP A 2 -19.69 -5.51 21.19
N ARG A 3 -19.41 -4.36 21.84
CA ARG A 3 -18.98 -3.09 21.22
C ARG A 3 -17.75 -3.27 20.32
N LYS A 4 -16.89 -4.25 20.63
CA LYS A 4 -15.74 -4.65 19.80
C LYS A 4 -16.16 -5.32 18.50
N LYS A 5 -17.27 -6.06 18.45
CA LYS A 5 -17.77 -6.71 17.23
C LYS A 5 -18.33 -5.67 16.24
N ARG A 6 -19.11 -4.69 16.71
CA ARG A 6 -19.62 -3.59 15.86
C ARG A 6 -18.52 -2.72 15.26
N ASN A 7 -17.41 -2.51 16.00
CA ASN A 7 -16.27 -1.75 15.46
C ASN A 7 -15.48 -2.51 14.40
N MET A 8 -15.55 -3.84 14.35
CA MET A 8 -14.92 -4.63 13.30
C MET A 8 -15.79 -4.73 12.03
N GLU A 9 -17.10 -4.68 12.15
CA GLU A 9 -18.03 -4.65 11.00
C GLU A 9 -17.84 -3.45 10.08
N ASN A 10 -17.50 -2.29 10.65
CA ASN A 10 -17.32 -1.05 9.91
C ASN A 10 -15.90 -0.87 9.31
N LYS A 11 -14.97 -1.82 9.53
CA LYS A 11 -13.64 -1.73 8.94
C LYS A 11 -13.63 -2.35 7.54
N PRO A 12 -13.02 -1.67 6.56
CA PRO A 12 -12.83 -2.23 5.22
C PRO A 12 -12.11 -3.59 5.27
N LEU A 13 -12.42 -4.48 4.33
CA LEU A 13 -11.81 -5.81 4.23
C LEU A 13 -10.29 -5.74 4.18
N ALA A 14 -9.73 -4.76 3.46
CA ALA A 14 -8.30 -4.53 3.39
C ALA A 14 -7.64 -4.28 4.77
N GLU A 15 -8.36 -3.65 5.70
CA GLU A 15 -7.86 -3.44 7.06
C GLU A 15 -8.07 -4.67 7.94
N ARG A 16 -9.17 -5.41 7.76
CA ARG A 16 -9.44 -6.66 8.49
C ARG A 16 -8.46 -7.76 8.12
N MET A 17 -8.06 -7.82 6.84
CA MET A 17 -7.12 -8.80 6.29
C MET A 17 -5.65 -8.39 6.42
N ARG A 18 -5.36 -7.27 7.07
CA ARG A 18 -3.96 -6.82 7.26
C ARG A 18 -3.17 -7.86 8.05
N PRO A 19 -2.09 -8.42 7.47
CA PRO A 19 -1.27 -9.41 8.16
C PRO A 19 -0.59 -8.82 9.40
N LYS A 20 -0.48 -9.65 10.44
CA LYS A 20 0.15 -9.29 11.72
C LYS A 20 1.51 -9.94 11.92
N SER A 21 1.86 -10.91 11.08
CA SER A 21 3.14 -11.61 11.12
C SER A 21 3.78 -11.68 9.74
N LEU A 22 5.09 -11.96 9.68
CA LEU A 22 5.80 -12.17 8.41
C LEU A 22 5.31 -13.43 7.68
N GLU A 23 4.83 -14.42 8.42
CA GLU A 23 4.29 -15.67 7.87
C GLU A 23 2.99 -15.45 7.11
N ASP A 24 2.19 -14.47 7.56
CA ASP A 24 0.95 -14.08 6.88
C ASP A 24 1.17 -13.02 5.79
N TYR A 25 2.36 -12.40 5.76
CA TYR A 25 2.70 -11.37 4.79
C TYR A 25 2.91 -11.99 3.40
N ILE A 26 2.07 -11.59 2.44
CA ILE A 26 2.06 -12.13 1.08
C ILE A 26 3.04 -11.34 0.20
N GLY A 27 3.74 -12.06 -0.67
CA GLY A 27 4.70 -11.51 -1.62
C GLY A 27 6.03 -11.10 -1.00
N GLN A 28 6.82 -10.33 -1.74
CA GLN A 28 8.12 -9.77 -1.35
C GLN A 28 9.14 -10.83 -0.85
N GLN A 29 9.06 -12.06 -1.33
CA GLN A 29 9.91 -13.17 -0.90
C GLN A 29 11.42 -12.89 -1.07
N HIS A 30 11.78 -12.01 -1.99
CA HIS A 30 13.17 -11.55 -2.21
C HIS A 30 13.71 -10.71 -1.05
N LEU A 31 12.85 -10.12 -0.20
CA LEU A 31 13.22 -9.31 0.97
C LEU A 31 12.97 -10.03 2.29
N VAL A 32 11.79 -10.65 2.44
CA VAL A 32 11.32 -11.21 3.72
C VAL A 32 11.31 -12.73 3.77
N GLY A 33 11.62 -13.40 2.65
CA GLY A 33 11.74 -14.86 2.59
C GLY A 33 12.85 -15.39 3.51
N PRO A 34 12.88 -16.70 3.77
CA PRO A 34 13.89 -17.34 4.62
C PRO A 34 15.32 -16.98 4.18
N GLY A 35 16.13 -16.49 5.12
CA GLY A 35 17.52 -16.12 4.86
C GLY A 35 17.73 -14.82 4.07
N LYS A 36 16.66 -14.08 3.74
CA LYS A 36 16.76 -12.79 3.05
C LYS A 36 17.08 -11.65 3.99
N VAL A 37 17.50 -10.52 3.41
CA VAL A 37 18.12 -9.42 4.15
C VAL A 37 17.23 -8.84 5.22
N LEU A 38 15.96 -8.50 4.91
CA LEU A 38 15.04 -7.98 5.92
C LEU A 38 14.67 -9.03 6.95
N ARG A 39 14.47 -10.29 6.55
CA ARG A 39 14.19 -11.38 7.48
C ARG A 39 15.32 -11.55 8.49
N LYS A 40 16.58 -11.63 8.04
CA LYS A 40 17.74 -11.71 8.93
C LYS A 40 17.85 -10.53 9.90
N MET A 41 17.57 -9.32 9.42
CA MET A 41 17.60 -8.11 10.23
C MET A 41 16.54 -8.14 11.31
N ILE A 42 15.34 -8.60 10.98
CA ILE A 42 14.23 -8.74 11.93
C ILE A 42 14.54 -9.85 12.96
N ASP A 43 14.97 -11.02 12.50
CA ASP A 43 15.28 -12.18 13.35
C ASP A 43 16.44 -11.89 14.32
N SER A 44 17.42 -11.07 13.92
CA SER A 44 18.52 -10.63 14.79
C SER A 44 18.13 -9.56 15.80
N GLY A 45 16.95 -8.93 15.64
CA GLY A 45 16.52 -7.80 16.47
C GLY A 45 17.23 -6.47 16.19
N VAL A 46 18.22 -6.47 15.28
CA VAL A 46 19.01 -5.30 14.91
C VAL A 46 18.51 -4.72 13.60
N VAL A 47 17.72 -3.65 13.71
CA VAL A 47 17.13 -2.97 12.54
C VAL A 47 17.73 -1.57 12.41
N SER A 48 18.47 -1.35 11.31
CA SER A 48 18.93 -0.03 10.88
C SER A 48 17.81 0.74 10.19
N SER A 49 17.97 2.05 10.01
CA SER A 49 17.02 2.88 9.25
C SER A 49 17.04 2.51 7.77
N PHE A 50 15.86 2.51 7.14
CA PHE A 50 15.73 2.17 5.72
C PHE A 50 14.50 2.84 5.08
N ILE A 51 14.48 2.82 3.76
CA ILE A 51 13.40 3.32 2.93
C ILE A 51 12.81 2.16 2.13
N LEU A 52 11.48 2.00 2.19
CA LEU A 52 10.70 1.08 1.37
C LEU A 52 10.22 1.82 0.13
N TRP A 53 10.75 1.45 -1.02
CA TRP A 53 10.35 2.01 -2.31
C TRP A 53 9.58 0.99 -3.13
N GLY A 54 8.43 1.37 -3.66
CA GLY A 54 7.65 0.51 -4.54
C GLY A 54 6.23 1.04 -4.77
N PRO A 55 5.48 0.42 -5.70
CA PRO A 55 4.15 0.88 -6.07
C PRO A 55 3.17 0.90 -4.88
N PRO A 56 2.00 1.55 -5.03
CA PRO A 56 0.96 1.54 -4.00
C PRO A 56 0.45 0.11 -3.75
N GLY A 57 -0.12 -0.13 -2.57
CA GLY A 57 -0.79 -1.39 -2.22
C GLY A 57 0.11 -2.63 -2.04
N VAL A 58 1.43 -2.53 -2.19
CA VAL A 58 2.37 -3.68 -2.04
C VAL A 58 2.72 -4.03 -0.59
N GLY A 59 2.15 -3.32 0.39
CA GLY A 59 2.29 -3.65 1.81
C GLY A 59 3.39 -2.91 2.57
N LYS A 60 3.92 -1.77 2.09
CA LYS A 60 4.98 -0.99 2.76
C LYS A 60 4.65 -0.69 4.23
N THR A 61 3.50 -0.08 4.48
CA THR A 61 3.02 0.27 5.83
C THR A 61 2.81 -0.97 6.69
N THR A 62 2.26 -2.03 6.11
CA THR A 62 2.02 -3.30 6.79
C THR A 62 3.33 -3.95 7.24
N LEU A 63 4.35 -3.97 6.37
CA LEU A 63 5.67 -4.50 6.69
C LEU A 63 6.31 -3.74 7.86
N ALA A 64 6.24 -2.41 7.85
CA ALA A 64 6.75 -1.58 8.94
C ALA A 64 6.06 -1.88 10.28
N MET A 65 4.73 -2.09 10.27
CA MET A 65 3.97 -2.46 11.46
C MET A 65 4.36 -3.84 12.00
N ILE A 66 4.50 -4.84 11.13
CA ILE A 66 4.93 -6.20 11.49
C ILE A 66 6.32 -6.15 12.14
N ILE A 67 7.25 -5.39 11.57
CA ILE A 67 8.61 -5.23 12.12
C ILE A 67 8.55 -4.65 13.53
N ALA A 68 7.77 -3.60 13.73
CA ALA A 68 7.64 -2.95 15.04
C ALA A 68 7.04 -3.87 16.08
N GLU A 69 6.00 -4.63 15.72
CA GLU A 69 5.33 -5.59 16.61
C GLU A 69 6.26 -6.76 16.97
N GLN A 70 6.93 -7.34 15.99
CA GLN A 70 7.87 -8.45 16.22
C GLN A 70 9.05 -8.06 17.11
N LEU A 71 9.55 -6.84 16.95
CA LEU A 71 10.63 -6.29 17.77
C LEU A 71 10.15 -5.72 19.11
N LYS A 72 8.84 -5.68 19.35
CA LYS A 72 8.23 -5.07 20.56
C LYS A 72 8.71 -3.64 20.80
N ARG A 73 8.86 -2.88 19.72
CA ARG A 73 9.33 -1.48 19.75
C ARG A 73 8.16 -0.52 19.61
N PRO A 74 8.19 0.62 20.32
CA PRO A 74 7.19 1.68 20.11
C PRO A 74 7.15 2.09 18.63
N PHE A 75 5.95 2.29 18.08
CA PHE A 75 5.73 2.60 16.67
C PHE A 75 5.01 3.93 16.53
N TYR A 76 5.69 4.90 15.94
CA TYR A 76 5.13 6.21 15.62
C TYR A 76 4.93 6.33 14.12
N VAL A 77 3.77 6.85 13.73
CA VAL A 77 3.40 7.04 12.32
C VAL A 77 3.25 8.52 12.05
N LEU A 78 3.94 9.01 11.03
CA LEU A 78 3.72 10.32 10.46
C LEU A 78 3.31 10.16 8.99
N SER A 79 2.29 10.89 8.58
CA SER A 79 1.92 11.00 7.17
C SER A 79 2.50 12.29 6.63
N ALA A 80 3.33 12.20 5.59
CA ALA A 80 3.94 13.40 5.00
C ALA A 80 2.91 14.36 4.37
N VAL A 81 1.68 13.90 4.13
CA VAL A 81 0.59 14.73 3.63
C VAL A 81 0.03 15.66 4.70
N SER A 82 0.00 15.22 5.98
CA SER A 82 -0.67 15.94 7.08
C SER A 82 0.26 16.40 8.20
N SER A 83 1.52 15.91 8.25
CA SER A 83 2.46 16.19 9.33
C SER A 83 3.44 17.30 8.96
N GLY A 84 3.67 18.23 9.91
CA GLY A 84 4.64 19.32 9.78
C GLY A 84 5.96 19.04 10.50
N VAL A 85 6.92 19.99 10.41
CA VAL A 85 8.21 19.92 11.16
C VAL A 85 7.98 19.81 12.66
N LYS A 86 6.90 20.43 13.15
CA LYS A 86 6.53 20.39 14.57
C LYS A 86 6.21 18.99 15.04
N ASP A 87 5.43 18.25 14.26
CA ASP A 87 5.04 16.88 14.57
C ASP A 87 6.26 15.95 14.60
N VAL A 88 7.19 16.13 13.65
CA VAL A 88 8.47 15.40 13.63
C VAL A 88 9.26 15.65 14.92
N ARG A 89 9.39 16.91 15.33
CA ARG A 89 10.11 17.27 16.55
C ARG A 89 9.45 16.72 17.82
N GLU A 90 8.13 16.74 17.90
CA GLU A 90 7.38 16.15 19.03
C GLU A 90 7.63 14.66 19.18
N VAL A 91 7.63 13.91 18.06
CA VAL A 91 7.94 12.48 18.09
C VAL A 91 9.38 12.23 18.52
N ILE A 92 10.34 13.00 18.02
CA ILE A 92 11.75 12.89 18.42
C ILE A 92 11.93 13.18 19.92
N GLN A 93 11.31 14.23 20.45
CA GLN A 93 11.34 14.58 21.88
C GLN A 93 10.73 13.47 22.74
N LYS A 94 9.60 12.88 22.33
CA LYS A 94 9.02 11.71 23.00
C LYS A 94 9.97 10.51 23.00
N ALA A 95 10.64 10.26 21.88
CA ALA A 95 11.62 9.19 21.76
C ALA A 95 12.83 9.42 22.69
N GLU A 96 13.33 10.64 22.77
CA GLU A 96 14.42 11.01 23.68
C GLU A 96 14.04 10.81 25.15
N GLY A 97 12.84 11.23 25.54
CA GLY A 97 12.33 11.02 26.90
C GLY A 97 12.19 9.54 27.27
N GLN A 98 11.83 8.68 26.35
CA GLN A 98 11.68 7.24 26.59
C GLN A 98 13.02 6.50 26.79
N ARG A 99 14.13 7.01 26.25
CA ARG A 99 15.47 6.43 26.46
C ARG A 99 15.88 6.38 27.95
N PHE A 100 15.42 7.31 28.76
CA PHE A 100 15.69 7.32 30.21
C PHE A 100 15.07 6.12 30.93
N PHE A 101 14.06 5.48 30.36
CA PHE A 101 13.37 4.32 30.95
C PHE A 101 13.83 2.96 30.40
N ASN A 102 14.99 2.91 29.77
CA ASN A 102 15.55 1.69 29.17
C ASN A 102 14.62 1.04 28.11
N THR A 103 13.74 1.84 27.50
CA THR A 103 12.84 1.40 26.45
C THR A 103 13.59 1.28 25.12
N PRO A 104 13.35 0.23 24.32
CA PRO A 104 13.98 0.11 23.00
C PRO A 104 13.69 1.34 22.12
N ASN A 105 14.66 1.73 21.31
CA ASN A 105 14.49 2.87 20.38
C ASN A 105 13.24 2.69 19.54
N PRO A 106 12.35 3.69 19.48
CA PRO A 106 11.12 3.57 18.71
C PRO A 106 11.39 3.51 17.21
N ILE A 107 10.47 2.91 16.50
CA ILE A 107 10.41 2.96 15.04
C ILE A 107 9.55 4.17 14.67
N LEU A 108 10.11 5.07 13.87
CA LEU A 108 9.39 6.17 13.25
C LEU A 108 9.09 5.81 11.80
N PHE A 109 7.83 5.53 11.51
CA PHE A 109 7.37 5.27 10.16
C PHE A 109 6.85 6.57 9.53
N ILE A 110 7.36 6.90 8.34
CA ILE A 110 6.92 8.05 7.56
C ILE A 110 6.35 7.55 6.24
N ASP A 111 5.03 7.68 6.09
CA ASP A 111 4.36 7.34 4.85
C ASP A 111 4.50 8.49 3.85
N GLU A 112 4.75 8.15 2.58
CA GLU A 112 4.98 9.08 1.47
C GLU A 112 6.08 10.11 1.78
N ILE A 113 7.24 9.65 2.28
CA ILE A 113 8.36 10.49 2.72
C ILE A 113 8.82 11.50 1.66
N HIS A 114 8.60 11.21 0.37
CA HIS A 114 8.90 12.11 -0.76
C HIS A 114 8.11 13.43 -0.70
N ARG A 115 6.97 13.45 0.01
CA ARG A 115 6.17 14.67 0.20
C ARG A 115 6.67 15.57 1.34
N PHE A 116 7.63 15.09 2.12
CA PHE A 116 8.29 15.95 3.09
C PHE A 116 9.20 16.95 2.40
N SER A 117 9.08 18.23 2.78
CA SER A 117 10.02 19.26 2.36
C SER A 117 11.46 18.93 2.83
N LYS A 118 12.45 19.52 2.19
CA LYS A 118 13.86 19.33 2.59
C LYS A 118 14.08 19.65 4.07
N ALA A 119 13.46 20.72 4.59
CA ALA A 119 13.56 21.10 6.00
C ALA A 119 12.95 20.07 6.96
N GLN A 120 11.89 19.38 6.55
CA GLN A 120 11.30 18.28 7.34
C GLN A 120 12.23 17.07 7.34
N GLN A 121 12.79 16.72 6.19
CA GLN A 121 13.76 15.63 6.08
C GLN A 121 15.05 15.93 6.86
N ASP A 122 15.55 17.18 6.81
CA ASP A 122 16.72 17.62 7.59
C ASP A 122 16.50 17.47 9.10
N SER A 123 15.28 17.73 9.57
CA SER A 123 14.96 17.61 11.00
C SER A 123 15.05 16.16 11.53
N LEU A 124 15.07 15.16 10.65
CA LEU A 124 15.23 13.74 11.01
C LEU A 124 16.70 13.34 11.18
N LEU A 125 17.64 14.05 10.52
CA LEU A 125 19.03 13.61 10.41
C LEU A 125 19.68 13.31 11.75
N ALA A 126 19.59 14.25 12.69
CA ALA A 126 20.22 14.10 13.99
C ALA A 126 19.65 12.92 14.80
N ALA A 127 18.35 12.68 14.72
CA ALA A 127 17.67 11.60 15.41
C ALA A 127 18.00 10.22 14.82
N VAL A 128 18.14 10.13 13.49
CA VAL A 128 18.55 8.92 12.77
C VAL A 128 20.02 8.62 13.05
N GLU A 129 20.89 9.61 12.98
CA GLU A 129 22.33 9.47 13.20
C GLU A 129 22.67 9.03 14.63
N LYS A 130 22.02 9.63 15.62
CA LYS A 130 22.18 9.27 17.03
C LYS A 130 21.46 7.97 17.41
N GLY A 131 20.70 7.37 16.50
CA GLY A 131 19.86 6.22 16.78
C GLY A 131 18.75 6.51 17.82
N THR A 132 18.32 7.76 17.94
CA THR A 132 17.18 8.14 18.80
C THR A 132 15.91 7.47 18.32
N VAL A 133 15.74 7.39 17.00
CA VAL A 133 14.70 6.63 16.32
C VAL A 133 15.31 5.73 15.25
N THR A 134 14.65 4.64 14.92
CA THR A 134 14.89 3.89 13.70
C THR A 134 13.87 4.37 12.67
N LEU A 135 14.34 5.00 11.61
CA LEU A 135 13.47 5.50 10.54
C LEU A 135 13.09 4.37 9.57
N ILE A 136 11.81 4.22 9.29
CA ILE A 136 11.31 3.46 8.15
C ILE A 136 10.53 4.45 7.28
N GLY A 137 11.12 4.89 6.18
CA GLY A 137 10.44 5.71 5.17
C GLY A 137 9.70 4.82 4.15
N ALA A 138 8.52 5.22 3.71
CA ALA A 138 7.83 4.61 2.59
C ALA A 138 7.62 5.63 1.46
N THR A 139 7.79 5.21 0.22
CA THR A 139 7.60 6.07 -0.95
C THR A 139 7.19 5.27 -2.18
N THR A 140 6.40 5.88 -3.03
CA THR A 140 6.09 5.39 -4.39
C THR A 140 7.05 5.96 -5.43
N GLU A 141 7.67 7.11 -5.12
CA GLU A 141 8.61 7.81 -5.99
C GLU A 141 10.05 7.34 -5.80
N ASN A 142 10.89 7.58 -6.80
CA ASN A 142 12.31 7.19 -6.72
C ASN A 142 13.03 8.00 -5.61
N PRO A 143 13.48 7.35 -4.55
CA PRO A 143 14.09 8.04 -3.41
C PRO A 143 15.37 8.80 -3.76
N SER A 144 16.06 8.43 -4.83
CA SER A 144 17.28 9.13 -5.27
C SER A 144 17.02 10.57 -5.72
N PHE A 145 15.78 10.90 -6.10
CA PHE A 145 15.41 12.26 -6.53
C PHE A 145 14.66 13.03 -5.42
N GLU A 146 13.91 12.32 -4.59
CA GLU A 146 12.95 12.91 -3.67
C GLU A 146 13.47 12.99 -2.23
N VAL A 147 14.39 12.10 -1.87
CA VAL A 147 14.95 12.06 -0.52
C VAL A 147 16.33 12.73 -0.54
N ILE A 148 16.58 13.59 0.45
CA ILE A 148 17.86 14.31 0.53
C ILE A 148 19.04 13.35 0.70
N SER A 149 20.14 13.63 0.04
CA SER A 149 21.36 12.78 0.06
C SER A 149 21.88 12.49 1.47
N PRO A 150 21.89 13.45 2.44
CA PRO A 150 22.29 13.14 3.81
C PRO A 150 21.43 12.09 4.51
N LEU A 151 20.13 12.01 4.20
CA LEU A 151 19.25 10.99 4.75
C LEU A 151 19.45 9.65 4.06
N LEU A 152 19.59 9.65 2.73
CA LEU A 152 19.89 8.44 1.95
C LEU A 152 21.19 7.77 2.39
N SER A 153 22.23 8.55 2.71
CA SER A 153 23.52 8.00 3.16
C SER A 153 23.42 7.25 4.51
N ARG A 154 22.34 7.45 5.27
CA ARG A 154 22.08 6.84 6.58
C ARG A 154 21.00 5.75 6.53
N CYS A 155 20.37 5.57 5.38
CA CYS A 155 19.27 4.62 5.20
C CYS A 155 19.60 3.63 4.08
N GLN A 156 19.28 2.37 4.27
CA GLN A 156 19.24 1.40 3.17
C GLN A 156 17.95 1.58 2.37
N VAL A 157 17.98 1.28 1.07
CA VAL A 157 16.79 1.33 0.23
C VAL A 157 16.41 -0.09 -0.17
N TYR A 158 15.19 -0.48 0.15
CA TYR A 158 14.62 -1.77 -0.24
C TYR A 158 13.50 -1.56 -1.24
N VAL A 159 13.61 -2.24 -2.38
CA VAL A 159 12.64 -2.15 -3.46
C VAL A 159 11.58 -3.23 -3.30
N LEU A 160 10.33 -2.81 -3.11
CA LEU A 160 9.18 -3.70 -3.14
C LEU A 160 8.63 -3.77 -4.57
N LYS A 161 8.30 -4.98 -5.00
CA LYS A 161 7.72 -5.25 -6.32
C LYS A 161 6.20 -5.30 -6.24
N SER A 162 5.54 -5.08 -7.37
CA SER A 162 4.11 -5.40 -7.51
C SER A 162 3.86 -6.85 -7.12
N GLN A 163 2.69 -7.14 -6.58
CA GLN A 163 2.31 -8.51 -6.22
C GLN A 163 2.19 -9.36 -7.49
N GLU A 164 2.67 -10.59 -7.42
CA GLU A 164 2.53 -11.56 -8.50
C GLU A 164 1.09 -12.09 -8.57
N LYS A 165 0.66 -12.58 -9.74
CA LYS A 165 -0.69 -13.13 -9.92
C LYS A 165 -1.02 -14.16 -8.84
N LYS A 166 -0.10 -15.06 -8.55
CA LYS A 166 -0.26 -16.10 -7.52
C LYS A 166 -0.48 -15.51 -6.13
N ASP A 167 0.26 -14.46 -5.77
CA ASP A 167 0.12 -13.78 -4.47
C ASP A 167 -1.28 -13.17 -4.30
N LEU A 168 -1.82 -12.61 -5.40
CA LEU A 168 -3.16 -12.02 -5.43
C LEU A 168 -4.25 -13.09 -5.39
N GLU A 169 -4.06 -14.23 -6.06
CA GLU A 169 -4.95 -15.40 -5.98
C GLU A 169 -5.02 -15.95 -4.55
N ASP A 170 -3.86 -16.14 -3.91
CA ASP A 170 -3.77 -16.56 -2.51
C ASP A 170 -4.43 -15.57 -1.55
N LEU A 171 -4.34 -14.26 -1.85
CA LEU A 171 -4.98 -13.23 -1.05
C LEU A 171 -6.52 -13.30 -1.12
N ILE A 172 -7.08 -13.53 -2.30
CA ILE A 172 -8.53 -13.74 -2.49
C ILE A 172 -8.99 -14.96 -1.68
N ASP A 173 -8.31 -16.10 -1.82
CA ASP A 173 -8.67 -17.33 -1.12
C ASP A 173 -8.59 -17.17 0.40
N ARG A 174 -7.54 -16.50 0.89
CA ARG A 174 -7.42 -16.17 2.31
C ARG A 174 -8.51 -15.22 2.78
N ALA A 175 -8.90 -14.23 1.99
CA ALA A 175 -9.95 -13.28 2.36
C ALA A 175 -11.30 -14.00 2.51
N VAL A 176 -11.67 -14.83 1.55
CA VAL A 176 -12.93 -15.60 1.59
C VAL A 176 -12.95 -16.60 2.75
N THR A 177 -11.81 -17.25 3.06
CA THR A 177 -11.77 -18.31 4.06
C THR A 177 -11.50 -17.82 5.49
N LYS A 178 -10.70 -16.77 5.66
CA LYS A 178 -10.23 -16.32 6.99
C LYS A 178 -10.92 -15.06 7.50
N ASP A 179 -11.53 -14.22 6.64
CA ASP A 179 -12.25 -13.05 7.13
C ASP A 179 -13.50 -13.46 7.88
N TYR A 180 -13.71 -12.86 9.06
CA TYR A 180 -14.80 -13.22 9.97
C TYR A 180 -16.20 -13.10 9.35
N TYR A 181 -16.39 -12.17 8.41
CA TYR A 181 -17.70 -11.92 7.78
C TYR A 181 -17.85 -12.72 6.49
N LEU A 182 -16.80 -12.77 5.66
CA LEU A 182 -16.85 -13.48 4.39
C LEU A 182 -16.93 -14.99 4.59
N SER A 183 -16.20 -15.55 5.57
CA SER A 183 -16.20 -16.99 5.86
C SER A 183 -17.56 -17.55 6.33
N LYS A 184 -18.50 -16.67 6.71
CA LYS A 184 -19.87 -17.07 7.09
C LYS A 184 -20.87 -17.04 5.94
N ARG A 185 -20.47 -16.48 4.80
CA ARG A 185 -21.26 -16.45 3.57
C ARG A 185 -20.87 -17.64 2.69
N ASN A 186 -21.82 -18.16 1.95
CA ASN A 186 -21.53 -19.21 0.97
C ASN A 186 -20.97 -18.57 -0.31
N ILE A 187 -19.66 -18.36 -0.35
CA ILE A 187 -18.98 -17.69 -1.45
C ILE A 187 -18.18 -18.72 -2.26
N THR A 188 -18.49 -18.82 -3.54
CA THR A 188 -17.77 -19.63 -4.51
C THR A 188 -17.09 -18.71 -5.52
N VAL A 189 -15.75 -18.66 -5.49
CA VAL A 189 -14.96 -17.91 -6.48
C VAL A 189 -14.63 -18.86 -7.63
N LYS A 190 -15.30 -18.71 -8.77
CA LYS A 190 -15.05 -19.48 -9.98
C LYS A 190 -13.87 -18.94 -10.78
N GLU A 191 -13.81 -17.61 -10.90
CA GLU A 191 -12.81 -16.91 -11.71
C GLU A 191 -12.26 -15.71 -10.93
N LYS A 192 -10.97 -15.44 -11.06
CA LYS A 192 -10.25 -14.40 -10.32
C LYS A 192 -9.64 -13.34 -11.24
N GLU A 193 -9.56 -13.63 -12.54
CA GLU A 193 -8.82 -12.85 -13.52
C GLU A 193 -9.26 -11.40 -13.61
N ALA A 194 -10.58 -11.15 -13.63
CA ALA A 194 -11.11 -9.80 -13.69
C ALA A 194 -10.71 -8.98 -12.45
N MET A 195 -10.89 -9.53 -11.24
CA MET A 195 -10.51 -8.84 -10.00
C MET A 195 -9.01 -8.50 -9.97
N ILE A 196 -8.16 -9.46 -10.37
CA ILE A 196 -6.71 -9.29 -10.42
C ILE A 196 -6.34 -8.23 -11.46
N SER A 197 -6.93 -8.29 -12.64
CA SER A 197 -6.69 -7.31 -13.70
C SER A 197 -7.05 -5.89 -13.25
N TYR A 198 -8.22 -5.72 -12.65
CA TYR A 198 -8.67 -4.43 -12.16
C TYR A 198 -7.87 -3.91 -10.97
N SER A 199 -7.28 -4.78 -10.16
CA SER A 199 -6.42 -4.37 -9.04
C SER A 199 -5.09 -3.75 -9.48
N GLY A 200 -4.61 -4.10 -10.69
CA GLY A 200 -3.32 -3.64 -11.19
C GLY A 200 -2.12 -4.05 -10.32
N GLY A 201 -2.25 -5.13 -9.54
CA GLY A 201 -1.20 -5.58 -8.61
C GLY A 201 -1.24 -4.95 -7.21
N ASP A 202 -2.24 -4.10 -6.94
CA ASP A 202 -2.48 -3.49 -5.64
C ASP A 202 -3.38 -4.39 -4.78
N ALA A 203 -2.82 -4.95 -3.70
CA ALA A 203 -3.53 -5.84 -2.78
C ALA A 203 -4.70 -5.15 -2.06
N ARG A 204 -4.58 -3.86 -1.74
CA ARG A 204 -5.65 -3.08 -1.08
C ARG A 204 -6.82 -2.90 -2.04
N LYS A 205 -6.52 -2.52 -3.29
CA LYS A 205 -7.53 -2.37 -4.34
C LYS A 205 -8.23 -3.69 -4.63
N LEU A 206 -7.48 -4.80 -4.67
CA LEU A 206 -8.04 -6.14 -4.86
C LEU A 206 -9.08 -6.49 -3.77
N LEU A 207 -8.72 -6.28 -2.51
CA LEU A 207 -9.63 -6.56 -1.38
C LEU A 207 -10.84 -5.65 -1.37
N ASN A 208 -10.70 -4.39 -1.76
CA ASN A 208 -11.82 -3.46 -1.91
C ASN A 208 -12.77 -3.91 -3.03
N ILE A 209 -12.22 -4.38 -4.17
CA ILE A 209 -13.02 -4.95 -5.27
C ILE A 209 -13.78 -6.19 -4.79
N LEU A 210 -13.11 -7.11 -4.11
CA LEU A 210 -13.76 -8.32 -3.55
C LEU A 210 -14.90 -7.95 -2.59
N GLU A 211 -14.68 -7.00 -1.68
CA GLU A 211 -15.70 -6.55 -0.73
C GLU A 211 -16.89 -5.91 -1.44
N LEU A 212 -16.64 -5.10 -2.47
CA LEU A 212 -17.67 -4.47 -3.28
C LEU A 212 -18.51 -5.52 -4.03
N VAL A 213 -17.88 -6.47 -4.73
CA VAL A 213 -18.56 -7.53 -5.46
C VAL A 213 -19.41 -8.40 -4.54
N VAL A 214 -18.87 -8.82 -3.39
CA VAL A 214 -19.61 -9.61 -2.42
C VAL A 214 -20.81 -8.86 -1.85
N ASN A 215 -20.69 -7.56 -1.63
CA ASN A 215 -21.80 -6.74 -1.12
C ASN A 215 -22.85 -6.45 -2.21
N GLY A 216 -22.46 -6.27 -3.46
CA GLY A 216 -23.35 -6.05 -4.59
C GLY A 216 -24.19 -7.28 -4.95
N LEU A 217 -23.61 -8.48 -4.86
CA LEU A 217 -24.30 -9.74 -5.12
C LEU A 217 -25.33 -10.13 -4.02
N GLY A 218 -25.33 -9.42 -2.88
CA GLY A 218 -26.35 -9.53 -1.84
C GLY A 218 -26.20 -10.72 -0.90
N GLU A 219 -27.34 -11.28 -0.44
CA GLU A 219 -27.41 -12.41 0.48
C GLU A 219 -27.73 -13.71 -0.25
N GLY A 220 -27.20 -14.84 0.23
CA GLY A 220 -27.42 -16.17 -0.33
C GLY A 220 -26.14 -16.81 -0.86
N ASP A 221 -26.28 -17.68 -1.87
CA ASP A 221 -25.16 -18.32 -2.55
C ASP A 221 -24.50 -17.33 -3.51
N ILE A 222 -23.32 -16.87 -3.16
CA ILE A 222 -22.58 -15.87 -3.93
C ILE A 222 -21.59 -16.59 -4.87
N VAL A 223 -21.80 -16.41 -6.17
CA VAL A 223 -20.89 -16.93 -7.20
C VAL A 223 -20.16 -15.76 -7.84
N ILE A 224 -18.84 -15.74 -7.70
CA ILE A 224 -17.97 -14.71 -8.27
C ILE A 224 -17.32 -15.29 -9.52
N ASP A 225 -17.68 -14.76 -10.67
CA ASP A 225 -17.07 -14.96 -11.97
C ASP A 225 -16.68 -13.62 -12.60
N ASN A 226 -16.01 -13.63 -13.74
CA ASN A 226 -15.55 -12.41 -14.38
C ASN A 226 -16.71 -11.49 -14.80
N GLU A 227 -17.86 -12.06 -15.21
CA GLU A 227 -19.04 -11.29 -15.62
C GLU A 227 -19.66 -10.57 -14.41
N ALA A 228 -19.78 -11.23 -13.26
CA ALA A 228 -20.26 -10.62 -12.03
C ALA A 228 -19.35 -9.46 -11.59
N VAL A 229 -18.03 -9.66 -11.66
CA VAL A 229 -17.07 -8.59 -11.33
C VAL A 229 -17.21 -7.39 -12.27
N HIS A 230 -17.33 -7.63 -13.57
CA HIS A 230 -17.54 -6.55 -14.54
C HIS A 230 -18.83 -5.79 -14.29
N ARG A 231 -19.93 -6.49 -14.03
CA ARG A 231 -21.24 -5.88 -13.75
C ARG A 231 -21.18 -4.98 -12.53
N GLU A 232 -20.70 -5.50 -11.38
CA GLU A 232 -20.66 -4.75 -10.13
C GLU A 232 -19.73 -3.53 -10.21
N LEU A 233 -18.61 -3.63 -10.93
CA LEU A 233 -17.70 -2.51 -11.13
C LEU A 233 -18.27 -1.45 -12.10
N HIS A 234 -19.03 -1.84 -13.11
CA HIS A 234 -19.69 -0.90 -14.03
C HIS A 234 -20.86 -0.16 -13.37
N GLU A 235 -21.59 -0.80 -12.46
CA GLU A 235 -22.66 -0.17 -11.70
C GLU A 235 -22.14 0.79 -10.61
N ASN A 236 -20.86 0.66 -10.21
CA ASN A 236 -20.20 1.49 -9.19
C ASN A 236 -18.93 2.18 -9.71
N PRO A 237 -18.98 2.99 -10.78
CA PRO A 237 -17.80 3.59 -11.43
C PRO A 237 -17.01 4.54 -10.51
N LEU A 238 -17.67 5.19 -9.54
CA LEU A 238 -17.05 6.14 -8.61
C LEU A 238 -16.03 5.51 -7.63
N MET A 239 -16.10 4.20 -7.41
CA MET A 239 -15.13 3.49 -6.55
C MET A 239 -13.89 3.05 -7.34
N TYR A 240 -13.99 3.00 -8.67
CA TYR A 240 -12.95 2.44 -9.52
C TYR A 240 -11.92 3.47 -10.00
N ASP A 241 -12.32 4.73 -10.25
CA ASP A 241 -11.46 5.79 -10.80
C ASP A 241 -11.26 6.96 -9.82
N LYS A 242 -11.17 6.66 -8.51
CA LYS A 242 -11.07 7.72 -7.50
C LYS A 242 -9.78 8.55 -7.59
N ASP A 243 -8.77 8.07 -8.33
CA ASP A 243 -7.48 8.74 -8.46
C ASP A 243 -7.16 9.22 -9.88
N GLY A 244 -7.99 8.90 -10.89
CA GLY A 244 -7.74 9.37 -12.27
C GLY A 244 -6.39 8.97 -12.86
N GLU A 245 -5.63 8.08 -12.19
CA GLU A 245 -4.25 7.73 -12.53
C GLU A 245 -4.15 7.17 -13.96
N GLN A 246 -5.07 6.31 -14.37
CA GLN A 246 -5.05 5.76 -15.74
C GLN A 246 -5.32 6.84 -16.79
N HIS A 247 -6.16 7.82 -16.48
CA HIS A 247 -6.40 8.95 -17.38
C HIS A 247 -5.15 9.83 -17.50
N TYR A 248 -4.49 10.14 -16.38
CA TYR A 248 -3.23 10.91 -16.38
C TYR A 248 -2.09 10.17 -17.03
N ASP A 249 -1.97 8.86 -16.83
CA ASP A 249 -0.94 8.02 -17.45
C ASP A 249 -1.11 7.96 -18.97
N ILE A 250 -2.34 7.80 -19.45
CA ILE A 250 -2.66 7.76 -20.89
C ILE A 250 -2.43 9.13 -21.52
N VAL A 251 -2.86 10.21 -20.87
CA VAL A 251 -2.59 11.58 -21.32
C VAL A 251 -1.09 11.86 -21.36
N SER A 252 -0.36 11.46 -20.31
CA SER A 252 1.09 11.61 -20.24
C SER A 252 1.80 10.80 -21.32
N ALA A 253 1.37 9.55 -21.56
CA ALA A 253 1.92 8.69 -22.61
C ALA A 253 1.65 9.29 -24.01
N MET A 254 0.45 9.80 -24.25
CA MET A 254 0.10 10.50 -25.50
C MET A 254 0.97 11.74 -25.73
N ILE A 255 1.11 12.60 -24.72
CA ILE A 255 1.97 13.79 -24.81
C ILE A 255 3.41 13.42 -25.08
N LYS A 256 3.96 12.38 -24.40
CA LYS A 256 5.32 11.87 -24.62
C LYS A 256 5.50 11.32 -26.05
N SER A 257 4.49 10.59 -26.56
CA SER A 257 4.53 10.06 -27.94
C SER A 257 4.54 11.18 -28.97
N ILE A 258 3.73 12.23 -28.79
CA ILE A 258 3.71 13.41 -29.65
C ILE A 258 5.08 14.12 -29.62
N ARG A 259 5.63 14.34 -28.41
CA ARG A 259 6.95 14.99 -28.25
C ARG A 259 8.09 14.13 -28.80
N GLY A 260 7.98 12.82 -28.74
CA GLY A 260 8.95 11.85 -29.27
C GLY A 260 8.84 11.66 -30.80
N GLY A 261 7.84 12.27 -31.46
CA GLY A 261 7.63 12.16 -32.90
C GLY A 261 7.16 10.78 -33.36
N ASP A 262 6.54 9.99 -32.48
CA ASP A 262 5.97 8.68 -32.81
C ASP A 262 4.45 8.80 -33.08
N PRO A 263 4.02 8.92 -34.37
CA PRO A 263 2.62 9.09 -34.71
C PRO A 263 1.78 7.85 -34.42
N ASN A 264 2.36 6.64 -34.51
CA ASN A 264 1.62 5.40 -34.26
C ASN A 264 1.28 5.26 -32.77
N ALA A 265 2.26 5.52 -31.90
CA ALA A 265 2.03 5.52 -30.46
C ALA A 265 1.05 6.64 -30.04
N ALA A 266 1.14 7.83 -30.63
CA ALA A 266 0.23 8.93 -30.35
C ALA A 266 -1.23 8.58 -30.71
N VAL A 267 -1.47 8.00 -31.88
CA VAL A 267 -2.80 7.53 -32.32
C VAL A 267 -3.32 6.41 -31.42
N TYR A 268 -2.45 5.47 -31.03
CA TYR A 268 -2.83 4.38 -30.12
C TYR A 268 -3.31 4.92 -28.76
N TRP A 269 -2.55 5.83 -28.16
CA TRP A 269 -2.92 6.41 -26.86
C TRP A 269 -4.14 7.30 -26.94
N MET A 270 -4.33 8.02 -28.05
CA MET A 270 -5.54 8.79 -28.33
C MET A 270 -6.78 7.89 -28.44
N ALA A 271 -6.70 6.80 -29.17
CA ALA A 271 -7.80 5.83 -29.29
C ALA A 271 -8.17 5.24 -27.93
N ARG A 272 -7.16 4.92 -27.09
CA ARG A 272 -7.37 4.41 -25.75
C ARG A 272 -8.00 5.44 -24.80
N MET A 273 -7.62 6.71 -24.92
CA MET A 273 -8.21 7.83 -24.17
C MET A 273 -9.69 8.04 -24.54
N LEU A 274 -10.04 7.94 -25.82
CA LEU A 274 -11.43 8.00 -26.30
C LEU A 274 -12.27 6.81 -25.79
N GLN A 275 -11.68 5.65 -25.64
CA GLN A 275 -12.34 4.46 -25.12
C GLN A 275 -12.68 4.59 -23.61
N ILE A 276 -11.79 5.21 -22.82
CA ILE A 276 -12.01 5.54 -21.41
C ILE A 276 -12.97 6.74 -21.28
N GLY A 277 -12.84 7.77 -22.10
CA GLY A 277 -13.68 8.98 -22.07
C GLY A 277 -15.13 8.75 -22.51
N ARG A 278 -15.43 7.71 -23.28
CA ARG A 278 -16.82 7.35 -23.63
C ARG A 278 -17.64 6.84 -22.45
N ALA A 279 -17.00 6.34 -21.40
CA ALA A 279 -17.68 5.97 -20.16
C ALA A 279 -18.10 7.21 -19.36
N SER A 280 -17.30 8.30 -19.36
CA SER A 280 -17.57 9.52 -18.60
C SER A 280 -18.44 10.56 -19.34
N CYS A 281 -18.54 10.50 -20.67
CA CYS A 281 -19.38 11.41 -21.45
C CYS A 281 -20.87 11.01 -21.56
N ARG A 282 -21.23 9.78 -21.18
CA ARG A 282 -22.63 9.33 -21.21
C ARG A 282 -23.51 9.87 -20.07
N GLU A 283 -22.92 10.45 -19.04
CA GLU A 283 -23.64 10.98 -17.87
C GLU A 283 -23.88 12.50 -17.90
N ARG A 284 -23.59 13.17 -19.01
CA ARG A 284 -23.85 14.63 -19.17
C ARG A 284 -24.73 14.95 -20.36
N VAL A 285 -25.85 14.23 -20.52
CA VAL A 285 -26.97 14.68 -21.34
C VAL A 285 -28.27 14.47 -20.58
#